data_6c40f42f13a9823d8f5a5fe4e27e9f8f
#
_entry.id   6c40f42f13a9823d8f5a5fe4e27e9f8f
#
_cell.length_a   1.000
_cell.length_b   1.000
_cell.length_c   1.000
_cell.angle_alpha   90.00
_cell.angle_beta   90.00
_cell.angle_gamma   90.00
#
_symmetry.space_group_name_H-M   'P 1'
#
loop_
_entity.id
_entity.type
_entity.pdbx_description
1 polymer ?
#
loop_
_entity_poly.entity_id
_entity_poly.type
_entity_poly.pdbx_seq_one_letter_code
_entity_poly.pdbx_strand_id
1 'polypeptide(L)'
;MALTFGLTSICDLLAKLQRDAATLGEEVTSDRLFNFVVTGYSMIDWVKNDPSVPSAAKAPATVQGLYNDHWLKVCGDLATASKHFTLTQRTPITASASSSRGFGVGGFGKGGYGVGEEIIEVHLNDGTSFHCLDLVQGVLSSWQTFFSAHGI
;
A
#
# COMPACT_ATOMS: atom_id res chain seq x y z
N MET A 1 -4.87 26.11 6.65
CA MET A 1 -5.50 25.84 5.34
C MET A 1 -5.31 24.38 5.01
N ALA A 2 -6.41 23.64 4.82
CA ALA A 2 -6.32 22.26 4.42
C ALA A 2 -6.20 22.16 2.89
N LEU A 3 -5.18 21.45 2.41
CA LEU A 3 -4.97 21.17 0.98
C LEU A 3 -5.39 19.74 0.61
N THR A 4 -6.08 19.05 1.51
CA THR A 4 -6.42 17.63 1.39
C THR A 4 -7.90 17.40 1.12
N PHE A 5 -8.59 18.42 0.64
CA PHE A 5 -10.03 18.37 0.30
C PHE A 5 -10.88 17.99 1.50
N GLY A 6 -11.64 16.90 1.40
CA GLY A 6 -12.43 16.36 2.51
C GLY A 6 -11.71 15.31 3.37
N LEU A 7 -10.42 15.04 3.11
CA LEU A 7 -9.61 14.15 3.94
C LEU A 7 -8.87 14.99 4.98
N THR A 8 -9.28 14.92 6.23
CA THR A 8 -8.80 15.83 7.27
C THR A 8 -8.13 15.13 8.46
N SER A 9 -8.18 13.81 8.50
CA SER A 9 -7.63 13.00 9.59
C SER A 9 -7.02 11.70 9.08
N ILE A 10 -6.20 11.08 9.91
CA ILE A 10 -5.65 9.75 9.64
C ILE A 10 -6.76 8.70 9.47
N CYS A 11 -7.89 8.87 10.18
CA CYS A 11 -9.05 7.99 10.03
C CYS A 11 -9.69 8.11 8.64
N ASP A 12 -9.76 9.31 8.08
CA ASP A 12 -10.24 9.51 6.71
C ASP A 12 -9.33 8.81 5.70
N LEU A 13 -8.02 8.86 5.95
CA LEU A 13 -7.04 8.22 5.09
C LEU A 13 -7.09 6.69 5.19
N LEU A 14 -7.33 6.14 6.38
CA LEU A 14 -7.58 4.70 6.54
C LEU A 14 -8.84 4.28 5.79
N ALA A 15 -9.92 5.04 5.90
CA ALA A 15 -11.15 4.76 5.16
C ALA A 15 -10.93 4.80 3.64
N LYS A 16 -10.11 5.76 3.16
CA LYS A 16 -9.70 5.80 1.74
C LYS A 16 -8.91 4.55 1.36
N LEU A 17 -7.94 4.14 2.18
CA LEU A 17 -7.14 2.94 1.94
C LEU A 17 -8.02 1.69 1.83
N GLN A 18 -9.02 1.58 2.69
CA GLN A 18 -9.99 0.49 2.65
C GLN A 18 -10.83 0.50 1.36
N ARG A 19 -11.24 1.67 0.88
CA ARG A 19 -11.94 1.80 -0.40
C ARG A 19 -11.04 1.42 -1.58
N ASP A 20 -9.80 1.86 -1.57
CA ASP A 20 -8.81 1.50 -2.61
C ASP A 20 -8.57 -0.03 -2.61
N ALA A 21 -8.49 -0.66 -1.44
CA ALA A 21 -8.39 -2.10 -1.32
C ALA A 21 -9.62 -2.83 -1.88
N ALA A 22 -10.81 -2.32 -1.61
CA ALA A 22 -12.06 -2.91 -2.10
C ALA A 22 -12.10 -2.87 -3.64
N THR A 23 -11.71 -1.77 -4.27
CA THR A 23 -11.66 -1.68 -5.74
C THR A 23 -10.63 -2.63 -6.35
N LEU A 24 -9.49 -2.82 -5.70
CA LEU A 24 -8.50 -3.83 -6.10
C LEU A 24 -9.04 -5.25 -6.00
N GLY A 25 -9.85 -5.53 -4.98
CA GLY A 25 -10.52 -6.83 -4.83
C GLY A 25 -11.53 -7.11 -5.93
N GLU A 26 -12.15 -6.07 -6.50
CA GLU A 26 -13.07 -6.21 -7.63
C GLU A 26 -12.31 -6.48 -8.94
N GLU A 27 -11.26 -5.71 -9.19
CA GLU A 27 -10.45 -5.84 -10.39
C GLU A 27 -9.03 -5.27 -10.12
N VAL A 28 -8.02 -6.08 -10.35
CA VAL A 28 -6.63 -5.66 -10.25
C VAL A 28 -6.23 -4.85 -11.49
N THR A 29 -5.79 -3.62 -11.26
CA THR A 29 -5.18 -2.77 -12.28
C THR A 29 -3.97 -2.04 -11.70
N SER A 30 -3.03 -1.66 -12.57
CA SER A 30 -1.89 -0.84 -12.16
C SER A 30 -2.32 0.50 -11.55
N ASP A 31 -3.36 1.13 -12.10
CA ASP A 31 -3.88 2.40 -11.57
C ASP A 31 -4.42 2.26 -10.15
N ARG A 32 -5.16 1.19 -9.90
CA ARG A 32 -5.73 0.92 -8.57
C ARG A 32 -4.63 0.59 -7.55
N LEU A 33 -3.64 -0.19 -7.96
CA LEU A 33 -2.49 -0.49 -7.08
C LEU A 33 -1.67 0.76 -6.78
N PHE A 34 -1.43 1.61 -7.79
CA PHE A 34 -0.76 2.90 -7.62
C PHE A 34 -1.45 3.74 -6.53
N ASN A 35 -2.77 3.90 -6.63
CA ASN A 35 -3.54 4.65 -5.63
C ASN A 35 -3.42 4.04 -4.24
N PHE A 36 -3.52 2.73 -4.13
CA PHE A 36 -3.42 2.02 -2.86
C PHE A 36 -2.06 2.21 -2.19
N VAL A 37 -0.96 1.98 -2.90
CA VAL A 37 0.38 2.06 -2.28
C VAL A 37 0.76 3.49 -1.90
N VAL A 38 0.38 4.46 -2.71
CA VAL A 38 0.63 5.88 -2.40
C VAL A 38 -0.15 6.29 -1.14
N THR A 39 -1.41 5.90 -1.03
CA THR A 39 -2.21 6.15 0.18
C THR A 39 -1.62 5.44 1.38
N GLY A 40 -1.36 4.14 1.27
CA GLY A 40 -0.88 3.32 2.38
C GLY A 40 0.44 3.81 2.96
N TYR A 41 1.36 4.24 2.13
CA TYR A 41 2.65 4.74 2.59
C TYR A 41 2.58 6.18 3.11
N SER A 42 1.77 7.03 2.49
CA SER A 42 1.56 8.41 2.94
C SER A 42 0.98 8.49 4.36
N MET A 43 0.30 7.45 4.82
CA MET A 43 -0.25 7.41 6.18
C MET A 43 0.81 7.56 7.27
N ILE A 44 2.06 7.16 7.02
CA ILE A 44 3.16 7.38 8.01
C ILE A 44 3.37 8.87 8.25
N ASP A 45 3.37 9.68 7.21
CA ASP A 45 3.49 11.13 7.35
C ASP A 45 2.27 11.76 8.02
N TRP A 46 1.08 11.21 7.74
CA TRP A 46 -0.13 11.66 8.41
C TRP A 46 -0.12 11.35 9.91
N VAL A 47 0.37 10.17 10.31
CA VAL A 47 0.57 9.84 11.73
C VAL A 47 1.44 10.89 12.42
N LYS A 48 2.52 11.31 11.78
CA LYS A 48 3.44 12.31 12.35
C LYS A 48 2.82 13.69 12.48
N ASN A 49 1.92 14.06 11.59
CA ASN A 49 1.47 15.43 11.42
C ASN A 49 0.01 15.70 11.82
N ASP A 50 -0.85 14.68 11.89
CA ASP A 50 -2.24 14.83 12.28
C ASP A 50 -2.33 15.13 13.80
N PRO A 51 -2.85 16.30 14.21
CA PRO A 51 -2.92 16.67 15.62
C PRO A 51 -3.85 15.76 16.44
N SER A 52 -4.77 15.05 15.80
CA SER A 52 -5.69 14.12 16.48
C SER A 52 -5.03 12.81 16.90
N VAL A 53 -3.87 12.47 16.32
CA VAL A 53 -3.15 11.24 16.66
C VAL A 53 -2.49 11.37 18.04
N PRO A 54 -2.66 10.39 18.94
CA PRO A 54 -2.04 10.40 20.26
C PRO A 54 -0.51 10.55 20.21
N SER A 55 0.05 11.26 21.17
CA SER A 55 1.50 11.52 21.24
C SER A 55 2.34 10.25 21.24
N ALA A 56 1.88 9.21 21.92
CA ALA A 56 2.57 7.92 21.97
C ALA A 56 2.71 7.27 20.59
N ALA A 57 1.73 7.45 19.71
CA ALA A 57 1.78 6.95 18.34
C ALA A 57 2.80 7.70 17.46
N LYS A 58 3.13 8.93 17.83
CA LYS A 58 4.10 9.80 17.15
C LYS A 58 5.52 9.67 17.68
N ALA A 59 5.73 8.89 18.74
CA ALA A 59 7.07 8.72 19.33
C ALA A 59 8.05 8.19 18.26
N PRO A 60 9.30 8.67 18.25
CA PRO A 60 10.28 8.28 17.21
C PRO A 60 10.45 6.76 17.08
N ALA A 61 10.47 6.03 18.18
CA ALA A 61 10.58 4.57 18.15
C ALA A 61 9.33 3.91 17.54
N THR A 62 8.14 4.44 17.82
CA THR A 62 6.87 3.95 17.26
C THR A 62 6.81 4.19 15.75
N VAL A 63 7.16 5.39 15.30
CA VAL A 63 7.23 5.73 13.88
C VAL A 63 8.29 4.90 13.16
N GLN A 64 9.45 4.68 13.80
CA GLN A 64 10.48 3.80 13.24
C GLN A 64 9.97 2.36 13.08
N GLY A 65 9.11 1.90 13.98
CA GLY A 65 8.43 0.61 13.87
C GLY A 65 7.57 0.51 12.61
N LEU A 66 6.89 1.59 12.21
CA LEU A 66 6.15 1.64 10.94
C LEU A 66 7.08 1.54 9.73
N TYR A 67 8.20 2.26 9.74
CA TYR A 67 9.20 2.16 8.66
C TYR A 67 9.86 0.79 8.59
N ASN A 68 9.93 0.05 9.69
CA ASN A 68 10.51 -1.28 9.76
C ASN A 68 9.51 -2.40 9.47
N ASP A 69 8.22 -2.10 9.46
CA ASP A 69 7.18 -3.08 9.12
C ASP A 69 7.40 -3.62 7.72
N HIS A 70 7.38 -4.95 7.59
CA HIS A 70 7.68 -5.62 6.32
C HIS A 70 6.76 -5.16 5.18
N TRP A 71 5.45 -5.17 5.42
CA TRP A 71 4.48 -4.79 4.40
C TRP A 71 4.53 -3.31 4.05
N LEU A 72 4.77 -2.45 5.06
CA LEU A 72 4.92 -1.01 4.84
C LEU A 72 6.24 -0.67 4.13
N LYS A 73 7.29 -1.47 4.29
CA LYS A 73 8.51 -1.35 3.49
C LYS A 73 8.26 -1.61 2.01
N VAL A 74 7.60 -2.73 1.70
CA VAL A 74 7.24 -3.06 0.31
C VAL A 74 6.33 -1.98 -0.27
N CYS A 75 5.30 -1.59 0.48
CA CYS A 75 4.38 -0.52 0.09
C CYS A 75 5.15 0.78 -0.22
N GLY A 76 6.11 1.14 0.64
CA GLY A 76 6.94 2.32 0.47
C GLY A 76 7.86 2.26 -0.75
N ASP A 77 8.42 1.10 -1.06
CA ASP A 77 9.23 0.91 -2.27
C ASP A 77 8.40 1.19 -3.52
N LEU A 78 7.21 0.58 -3.60
CA LEU A 78 6.29 0.77 -4.72
C LEU A 78 5.75 2.20 -4.80
N ALA A 79 5.37 2.79 -3.68
CA ALA A 79 4.87 4.16 -3.62
C ALA A 79 5.94 5.16 -4.06
N THR A 80 7.17 4.99 -3.61
CA THR A 80 8.30 5.87 -3.97
C THR A 80 8.64 5.72 -5.44
N ALA A 81 8.70 4.49 -5.96
CA ALA A 81 8.91 4.24 -7.39
C ALA A 81 7.77 4.83 -8.24
N SER A 82 6.53 4.68 -7.79
CA SER A 82 5.36 5.24 -8.46
C SER A 82 5.42 6.76 -8.55
N LYS A 83 5.92 7.41 -7.51
CA LYS A 83 6.05 8.88 -7.45
C LYS A 83 7.25 9.41 -8.22
N HIS A 84 8.39 8.72 -8.18
CA HIS A 84 9.68 9.24 -8.67
C HIS A 84 10.28 8.44 -9.82
N PHE A 85 9.65 7.35 -10.23
CA PHE A 85 10.10 6.40 -11.25
C PHE A 85 11.35 5.61 -10.83
N THR A 86 12.32 6.25 -10.19
CA THR A 86 13.54 5.61 -9.69
C THR A 86 13.71 5.80 -8.20
N LEU A 87 14.34 4.83 -7.55
CA LEU A 87 14.67 4.87 -6.12
C LEU A 87 16.11 5.34 -5.95
N THR A 88 16.31 6.62 -5.61
CA THR A 88 17.64 7.23 -5.49
C THR A 88 18.11 7.40 -4.05
N GLN A 89 17.18 7.55 -3.09
CA GLN A 89 17.49 7.85 -1.69
C GLN A 89 16.98 6.76 -0.73
N ARG A 90 16.63 5.61 -1.26
CA ARG A 90 16.03 4.52 -0.51
C ARG A 90 16.70 3.20 -0.91
N THR A 91 17.01 2.37 0.07
CA THR A 91 17.45 1.00 -0.17
C THR A 91 16.22 0.09 -0.16
N PRO A 92 15.73 -0.36 -1.32
CA PRO A 92 14.52 -1.16 -1.39
C PRO A 92 14.78 -2.60 -0.94
N ILE A 93 13.74 -3.24 -0.38
CA ILE A 93 13.67 -4.69 -0.22
C ILE A 93 12.93 -5.35 -1.39
N THR A 94 12.28 -4.57 -2.22
CA THR A 94 11.55 -5.01 -3.41
C THR A 94 12.45 -4.95 -4.62
N ALA A 95 12.58 -6.09 -5.31
CA ALA A 95 13.39 -6.20 -6.53
C ALA A 95 12.62 -5.70 -7.76
N SER A 96 11.35 -6.10 -7.89
CA SER A 96 10.49 -5.70 -9.01
C SER A 96 9.02 -5.92 -8.69
N ALA A 97 8.18 -5.24 -9.45
CA ALA A 97 6.76 -5.55 -9.54
C ALA A 97 6.43 -5.67 -11.03
N SER A 98 5.91 -6.81 -11.42
CA SER A 98 5.60 -7.10 -12.82
C SER A 98 4.10 -7.22 -13.03
N SER A 99 3.63 -6.63 -14.11
CA SER A 99 2.23 -6.72 -14.53
C SER A 99 2.16 -7.52 -15.82
N SER A 100 1.20 -8.43 -15.90
CA SER A 100 0.89 -9.18 -17.10
C SER A 100 -0.61 -9.17 -17.36
N ARG A 101 -0.96 -9.11 -18.64
CA ARG A 101 -2.34 -9.14 -19.12
C ARG A 101 -2.45 -10.16 -20.25
N GLY A 102 -3.64 -10.66 -20.44
CA GLY A 102 -3.94 -11.51 -21.58
C GLY A 102 -4.83 -12.68 -21.22
N PHE A 103 -5.31 -13.35 -22.24
CA PHE A 103 -6.15 -14.52 -22.11
C PHE A 103 -5.38 -15.65 -21.40
N GLY A 104 -5.95 -16.14 -20.31
CA GLY A 104 -5.34 -17.23 -19.54
C GLY A 104 -4.26 -16.84 -18.53
N VAL A 105 -3.94 -15.55 -18.37
CA VAL A 105 -2.91 -15.08 -17.44
C VAL A 105 -3.28 -15.36 -15.98
N GLY A 106 -4.55 -15.30 -15.63
CA GLY A 106 -5.04 -15.60 -14.27
C GLY A 106 -5.34 -17.08 -14.01
N GLY A 107 -5.05 -17.95 -14.98
CA GLY A 107 -5.47 -19.35 -14.96
C GLY A 107 -6.83 -19.55 -15.64
N PHE A 108 -7.06 -20.78 -16.05
CA PHE A 108 -8.28 -21.14 -16.76
C PHE A 108 -9.52 -20.92 -15.90
N GLY A 109 -10.50 -20.19 -16.40
CA GLY A 109 -11.75 -19.90 -15.71
C GLY A 109 -11.72 -18.77 -14.70
N LYS A 110 -10.60 -18.04 -14.59
CA LYS A 110 -10.48 -16.84 -13.77
C LYS A 110 -10.47 -15.60 -14.66
N GLY A 111 -11.40 -14.70 -14.45
CA GLY A 111 -11.56 -13.48 -15.23
C GLY A 111 -12.68 -13.52 -16.25
N GLY A 112 -13.14 -12.33 -16.67
CA GLY A 112 -14.22 -12.17 -17.64
C GLY A 112 -13.81 -12.67 -19.03
N TYR A 113 -14.75 -13.27 -19.73
CA TYR A 113 -14.54 -13.76 -21.09
C TYR A 113 -14.19 -12.60 -22.04
N GLY A 114 -13.04 -12.68 -22.69
CA GLY A 114 -12.59 -11.70 -23.69
C GLY A 114 -11.95 -10.44 -23.11
N VAL A 115 -11.82 -10.31 -21.79
CA VAL A 115 -11.08 -9.22 -21.13
C VAL A 115 -9.88 -9.80 -20.41
N GLY A 116 -8.67 -9.41 -20.79
CA GLY A 116 -7.45 -9.80 -20.09
C GLY A 116 -7.44 -9.23 -18.68
N GLU A 117 -7.45 -10.08 -17.66
CA GLU A 117 -7.25 -9.67 -16.28
C GLU A 117 -5.79 -9.29 -16.06
N GLU A 118 -5.55 -8.17 -15.39
CA GLU A 118 -4.19 -7.77 -15.01
C GLU A 118 -3.77 -8.54 -13.76
N ILE A 119 -2.61 -9.20 -13.82
CA ILE A 119 -1.98 -9.84 -12.67
C ILE A 119 -0.73 -9.06 -12.33
N ILE A 120 -0.59 -8.67 -11.07
CA ILE A 120 0.59 -7.97 -10.58
C ILE A 120 1.25 -8.82 -9.51
N GLU A 121 2.48 -9.23 -9.79
CA GLU A 121 3.34 -9.95 -8.86
C GLU A 121 4.45 -9.05 -8.36
N VAL A 122 4.74 -9.14 -7.09
CA VAL A 122 5.81 -8.41 -6.40
C VAL A 122 6.91 -9.40 -6.05
N HIS A 123 8.14 -9.07 -6.42
CA HIS A 123 9.32 -9.89 -6.16
C HIS A 123 10.26 -9.15 -5.21
N LEU A 124 10.69 -9.82 -4.14
CA LEU A 124 11.61 -9.25 -3.16
C LEU A 124 13.05 -9.66 -3.46
N ASN A 125 13.99 -8.92 -2.87
CA ASN A 125 15.43 -9.18 -3.05
C ASN A 125 15.88 -10.52 -2.45
N ASP A 126 15.12 -11.08 -1.49
CA ASP A 126 15.40 -12.38 -0.89
C ASP A 126 14.91 -13.57 -1.71
N GLY A 127 14.31 -13.33 -2.87
CA GLY A 127 13.76 -14.34 -3.76
C GLY A 127 12.28 -14.70 -3.50
N THR A 128 11.67 -14.15 -2.46
CA THR A 128 10.23 -14.32 -2.23
C THR A 128 9.43 -13.54 -3.27
N SER A 129 8.28 -14.06 -3.64
CA SER A 129 7.31 -13.36 -4.49
C SER A 129 5.89 -13.62 -4.04
N PHE A 130 5.00 -12.68 -4.32
CA PHE A 130 3.59 -12.78 -3.95
C PHE A 130 2.73 -11.91 -4.89
N HIS A 131 1.44 -12.24 -4.91
CA HIS A 131 0.45 -11.45 -5.64
C HIS A 131 0.20 -10.11 -4.92
N CYS A 132 -0.10 -9.05 -5.68
CA CYS A 132 -0.34 -7.72 -5.09
C CYS A 132 -1.47 -7.70 -4.05
N LEU A 133 -2.45 -8.60 -4.13
CA LEU A 133 -3.52 -8.70 -3.13
C LEU A 133 -3.00 -9.18 -1.76
N ASP A 134 -1.92 -9.94 -1.72
CA ASP A 134 -1.26 -10.30 -0.44
C ASP A 134 -0.62 -9.06 0.20
N LEU A 135 -0.03 -8.20 -0.62
CA LEU A 135 0.47 -6.90 -0.16
C LEU A 135 -0.66 -6.04 0.40
N VAL A 136 -1.79 -5.97 -0.29
CA VAL A 136 -2.96 -5.20 0.14
C VAL A 136 -3.43 -5.66 1.51
N GLN A 137 -3.58 -6.97 1.72
CA GLN A 137 -3.97 -7.54 3.01
C GLN A 137 -2.93 -7.26 4.09
N GLY A 138 -1.66 -7.41 3.77
CA GLY A 138 -0.56 -7.12 4.71
C GLY A 138 -0.53 -5.67 5.15
N VAL A 139 -0.65 -4.73 4.22
CA VAL A 139 -0.66 -3.29 4.50
C VAL A 139 -1.89 -2.90 5.35
N LEU A 140 -3.07 -3.40 4.99
CA LEU A 140 -4.28 -3.16 5.79
C LEU A 140 -4.14 -3.71 7.20
N SER A 141 -3.63 -4.91 7.35
CA SER A 141 -3.41 -5.55 8.65
C SER A 141 -2.42 -4.75 9.51
N SER A 142 -1.32 -4.29 8.93
CA SER A 142 -0.35 -3.46 9.62
C SER A 142 -0.97 -2.17 10.15
N TRP A 143 -1.77 -1.48 9.34
CA TRP A 143 -2.44 -0.25 9.76
C TRP A 143 -3.55 -0.49 10.80
N GLN A 144 -4.36 -1.52 10.63
CA GLN A 144 -5.40 -1.87 11.61
C GLN A 144 -4.80 -2.22 12.97
N THR A 145 -3.70 -2.97 12.98
CA THR A 145 -2.96 -3.30 14.21
C THR A 145 -2.41 -2.03 14.88
N PHE A 146 -1.82 -1.13 14.10
CA PHE A 146 -1.31 0.14 14.61
C PHE A 146 -2.42 1.00 15.23
N PHE A 147 -3.54 1.16 14.54
CA PHE A 147 -4.69 1.93 15.03
C PHE A 147 -5.22 1.35 16.33
N SER A 148 -5.42 0.03 16.38
CA SER A 148 -5.89 -0.67 17.58
C SER A 148 -4.93 -0.49 18.76
N ALA A 149 -3.63 -0.60 18.52
CA ALA A 149 -2.61 -0.47 19.55
C ALA A 149 -2.55 0.94 20.17
N HIS A 150 -2.95 1.96 19.43
CA HIS A 150 -2.85 3.36 19.84
C HIS A 150 -4.20 4.04 20.09
N GLY A 151 -5.29 3.31 20.00
CA GLY A 151 -6.64 3.83 20.26
C GLY A 151 -7.09 4.93 19.28
N ILE A 152 -6.70 4.77 18.01
CA ILE A 152 -7.06 5.69 16.93
C ILE A 152 -8.37 5.25 16.28
#